data_e820348a4e873f8c4f80268fd0eda7a5
#
_entry.id   e820348a4e873f8c4f80268fd0eda7a5
#
_cell.length_a   1.000
_cell.length_b   1.000
_cell.length_c   1.000
_cell.angle_alpha   90.00
_cell.angle_beta   90.00
_cell.angle_gamma   90.00
#
_symmetry.space_group_name_H-M   'P 1'
#
loop_
_entity.id
_entity.type
_entity.pdbx_description
1 polymer ?
#
loop_
_entity_poly.entity_id
_entity_poly.type
_entity_poly.pdbx_seq_one_letter_code
_entity_poly.pdbx_strand_id
1 'polypeptide(L)'
;EMDLQRTNYTQQGYNDYIYGSAEVVGLMCLYVFLEGDKAEFERLKPAARSLGAAFQKVNFLRDVQADYNQLDRTYFPGLDFSNFTERQKREIEADIQKDFDAALEGIKKLPHSSRFGVYVAYCYYLRLFKKIKSVPSYDIMKQRIRVPNYQKIGLLAGSYLKHSFSL
;
A
#
# COMPACT_ATOMS: atom_id res chain seq x y z
N GLU A 1 19.65 -8.60 -2.19
CA GLU A 1 20.47 -8.70 -3.43
C GLU A 1 19.68 -8.38 -4.71
N MET A 2 18.39 -8.71 -4.80
CA MET A 2 17.54 -8.36 -5.96
C MET A 2 17.41 -6.84 -6.20
N ASP A 3 17.56 -6.02 -5.19
CA ASP A 3 17.24 -4.59 -5.19
C ASP A 3 18.34 -3.69 -5.76
N LEU A 4 19.58 -4.19 -5.85
CA LEU A 4 20.74 -3.37 -6.21
C LEU A 4 21.07 -3.32 -7.72
N GLN A 5 20.43 -4.15 -8.56
CA GLN A 5 20.84 -4.31 -9.97
C GLN A 5 19.73 -4.12 -11.03
N ARG A 6 18.47 -3.85 -10.65
CA ARG A 6 17.39 -3.73 -11.64
C ARG A 6 16.89 -2.29 -11.76
N THR A 7 17.03 -1.71 -12.93
CA THR A 7 16.51 -0.39 -13.29
C THR A 7 15.04 -0.46 -13.75
N ASN A 8 14.65 -1.55 -14.44
CA ASN A 8 13.29 -1.75 -14.94
C ASN A 8 12.76 -3.13 -14.54
N TYR A 9 11.54 -3.19 -14.00
CA TYR A 9 10.89 -4.43 -13.62
C TYR A 9 10.00 -4.98 -14.74
N THR A 10 10.10 -6.28 -15.00
CA THR A 10 9.07 -7.02 -15.73
C THR A 10 7.82 -7.16 -14.85
N GLN A 11 6.67 -7.52 -15.43
CA GLN A 11 5.45 -7.77 -14.64
C GLN A 11 5.68 -8.84 -13.56
N GLN A 12 6.40 -9.91 -13.90
CA GLN A 12 6.73 -10.95 -12.92
C GLN A 12 7.65 -10.40 -11.82
N GLY A 13 8.71 -9.70 -12.17
CA GLY A 13 9.62 -9.10 -11.19
C GLY A 13 8.95 -8.08 -10.27
N TYR A 14 7.98 -7.31 -10.78
CA TYR A 14 7.15 -6.41 -10.00
C TYR A 14 6.28 -7.17 -8.97
N ASN A 15 5.62 -8.23 -9.42
CA ASN A 15 4.80 -9.06 -8.54
C ASN A 15 5.65 -9.76 -7.47
N ASP A 16 6.80 -10.32 -7.86
CA ASP A 16 7.73 -10.98 -6.93
C ASP A 16 8.27 -10.00 -5.89
N TYR A 17 8.58 -8.76 -6.30
CA TYR A 17 9.03 -7.71 -5.38
C TYR A 17 7.96 -7.35 -4.37
N ILE A 18 6.72 -7.10 -4.81
CA ILE A 18 5.59 -6.77 -3.92
C ILE A 18 5.34 -7.95 -2.97
N TYR A 19 5.33 -9.17 -3.48
CA TYR A 19 5.16 -10.36 -2.66
C TYR A 19 6.21 -10.43 -1.57
N GLY A 20 7.49 -10.42 -1.93
CA GLY A 20 8.60 -10.60 -1.00
C GLY A 20 8.80 -9.44 -0.01
N SER A 21 8.54 -8.19 -0.45
CA SER A 21 8.79 -7.01 0.39
C SER A 21 7.60 -6.60 1.27
N ALA A 22 6.37 -6.98 0.92
CA ALA A 22 5.17 -6.49 1.59
C ALA A 22 4.10 -7.56 1.87
N GLU A 23 3.74 -8.38 0.89
CA GLU A 23 2.68 -9.38 1.11
C GLU A 23 3.10 -10.43 2.13
N VAL A 24 4.34 -10.93 2.06
CA VAL A 24 4.89 -11.89 3.04
C VAL A 24 4.88 -11.31 4.45
N VAL A 25 5.23 -10.03 4.61
CA VAL A 25 5.17 -9.35 5.91
C VAL A 25 3.74 -9.30 6.44
N GLY A 26 2.76 -8.97 5.57
CA GLY A 26 1.34 -9.02 5.90
C GLY A 26 0.88 -10.40 6.36
N LEU A 27 1.34 -11.47 5.68
CA LEU A 27 1.04 -12.85 6.05
C LEU A 27 1.67 -13.26 7.38
N MET A 28 2.90 -12.86 7.65
CA MET A 28 3.56 -13.10 8.94
C MET A 28 2.79 -12.44 10.09
N CYS A 29 2.40 -11.16 9.92
CA CYS A 29 1.57 -10.46 10.89
C CYS A 29 0.22 -11.17 11.09
N LEU A 30 -0.46 -11.54 10.01
CA LEU A 30 -1.73 -12.25 10.07
C LEU A 30 -1.62 -13.55 10.88
N TYR A 31 -0.58 -14.34 10.65
CA TYR A 31 -0.36 -15.59 11.37
C TYR A 31 -0.24 -15.36 12.89
N VAL A 32 0.50 -14.33 13.29
CA VAL A 32 0.63 -13.94 14.70
C VAL A 32 -0.69 -13.45 15.27
N PHE A 33 -1.44 -12.64 14.55
CA PHE A 33 -2.72 -12.09 15.01
C PHE A 33 -3.81 -13.15 15.20
N LEU A 34 -3.71 -14.25 14.47
CA LEU A 34 -4.64 -15.37 14.54
C LEU A 34 -4.15 -16.50 15.48
N GLU A 35 -3.04 -16.29 16.20
CA GLU A 35 -2.49 -17.24 17.18
C GLU A 35 -2.32 -18.67 16.60
N GLY A 36 -2.04 -18.73 15.30
CA GLY A 36 -1.81 -19.99 14.59
C GLY A 36 -3.09 -20.69 14.09
N ASP A 37 -4.27 -20.07 14.16
CA ASP A 37 -5.49 -20.63 13.55
C ASP A 37 -5.34 -20.70 12.03
N LYS A 38 -5.10 -21.91 11.54
CA LYS A 38 -4.84 -22.16 10.12
C LYS A 38 -6.07 -21.94 9.23
N ALA A 39 -7.27 -22.22 9.73
CA ALA A 39 -8.50 -22.07 8.95
C ALA A 39 -8.79 -20.59 8.70
N GLU A 40 -8.73 -19.77 9.76
CA GLU A 40 -8.88 -18.32 9.66
C GLU A 40 -7.75 -17.69 8.86
N PHE A 41 -6.51 -18.20 9.00
CA PHE A 41 -5.37 -17.74 8.21
C PHE A 41 -5.63 -17.91 6.70
N GLU A 42 -6.01 -19.08 6.24
CA GLU A 42 -6.29 -19.31 4.81
C GLU A 42 -7.47 -18.46 4.33
N ARG A 43 -8.47 -18.23 5.17
CA ARG A 43 -9.63 -17.37 4.86
C ARG A 43 -9.25 -15.91 4.69
N LEU A 44 -8.35 -15.37 5.53
CA LEU A 44 -7.98 -13.95 5.54
C LEU A 44 -6.71 -13.65 4.72
N LYS A 45 -5.97 -14.67 4.33
CA LYS A 45 -4.73 -14.57 3.55
C LYS A 45 -4.84 -13.70 2.29
N PRO A 46 -5.89 -13.79 1.44
CA PRO A 46 -6.01 -12.90 0.28
C PRO A 46 -6.08 -11.42 0.67
N ALA A 47 -6.85 -11.08 1.70
CA ALA A 47 -7.01 -9.70 2.16
C ALA A 47 -5.72 -9.15 2.80
N ALA A 48 -4.97 -9.99 3.53
CA ALA A 48 -3.67 -9.59 4.09
C ALA A 48 -2.63 -9.32 2.98
N ARG A 49 -2.62 -10.14 1.93
CA ARG A 49 -1.80 -9.89 0.73
C ARG A 49 -2.17 -8.58 0.06
N SER A 50 -3.47 -8.34 -0.16
CA SER A 50 -3.95 -7.08 -0.74
C SER A 50 -3.54 -5.86 0.09
N LEU A 51 -3.58 -5.95 1.44
CA LEU A 51 -3.12 -4.86 2.29
C LEU A 51 -1.63 -4.57 2.10
N GLY A 52 -0.79 -5.60 2.08
CA GLY A 52 0.64 -5.48 1.81
C GLY A 52 0.91 -4.88 0.44
N ALA A 53 0.23 -5.39 -0.60
CA ALA A 53 0.34 -4.90 -1.97
C ALA A 53 -0.07 -3.43 -2.07
N ALA A 54 -1.21 -3.02 -1.48
CA ALA A 54 -1.66 -1.64 -1.46
C ALA A 54 -0.61 -0.71 -0.85
N PHE A 55 -0.05 -1.09 0.30
CA PHE A 55 0.98 -0.29 0.97
C PHE A 55 2.23 -0.12 0.12
N GLN A 56 2.71 -1.20 -0.48
CA GLN A 56 3.91 -1.16 -1.32
C GLN A 56 3.70 -0.36 -2.59
N LYS A 57 2.57 -0.53 -3.28
CA LYS A 57 2.23 0.24 -4.49
C LYS A 57 2.09 1.74 -4.18
N VAL A 58 1.51 2.10 -3.02
CA VAL A 58 1.45 3.50 -2.56
C VAL A 58 2.86 4.04 -2.27
N ASN A 59 3.75 3.23 -1.68
CA ASN A 59 5.14 3.62 -1.49
C ASN A 59 5.84 3.89 -2.83
N PHE A 60 5.66 3.04 -3.83
CA PHE A 60 6.21 3.26 -5.16
C PHE A 60 5.74 4.59 -5.78
N LEU A 61 4.44 4.90 -5.72
CA LEU A 61 3.92 6.18 -6.21
C LEU A 61 4.44 7.38 -5.40
N ARG A 62 4.59 7.23 -4.08
CA ARG A 62 5.12 8.30 -3.21
C ARG A 62 6.57 8.62 -3.52
N ASP A 63 7.37 7.60 -3.80
CA ASP A 63 8.81 7.69 -3.90
C ASP A 63 9.32 7.77 -5.36
N VAL A 64 8.40 7.74 -6.36
CA VAL A 64 8.72 7.79 -7.79
C VAL A 64 9.79 8.84 -8.13
N GLN A 65 9.67 10.06 -7.61
CA GLN A 65 10.62 11.14 -7.89
C GLN A 65 12.03 10.79 -7.42
N ALA A 66 12.16 10.23 -6.22
CA ALA A 66 13.47 9.87 -5.67
C ALA A 66 14.04 8.64 -6.38
N ASP A 67 13.21 7.62 -6.63
CA ASP A 67 13.63 6.37 -7.24
C ASP A 67 14.05 6.57 -8.70
N TYR A 68 13.29 7.36 -9.47
CA TYR A 68 13.61 7.68 -10.86
C TYR A 68 14.85 8.58 -11.00
N ASN A 69 14.89 9.70 -10.24
CA ASN A 69 15.95 10.69 -10.40
C ASN A 69 17.29 10.30 -9.76
N GLN A 70 17.27 9.50 -8.68
CA GLN A 70 18.48 9.15 -7.91
C GLN A 70 18.98 7.74 -8.21
N LEU A 71 18.07 6.80 -8.52
CA LEU A 71 18.38 5.38 -8.67
C LEU A 71 18.15 4.84 -10.08
N ASP A 72 17.62 5.66 -11.00
CA ASP A 72 17.19 5.25 -12.34
C ASP A 72 16.28 4.00 -12.31
N ARG A 73 15.37 3.96 -11.32
CA ARG A 73 14.50 2.81 -11.07
C ARG A 73 13.06 3.10 -11.42
N THR A 74 12.45 2.18 -12.15
CA THR A 74 11.03 2.16 -12.49
C THR A 74 10.41 0.86 -11.99
N TYR A 75 9.57 0.95 -10.95
CA TYR A 75 8.90 -0.24 -10.40
C TYR A 75 7.73 -0.68 -11.26
N PHE A 76 6.92 0.26 -11.79
CA PHE A 76 5.73 -0.08 -12.58
C PHE A 76 6.14 -0.57 -13.97
N PRO A 77 5.78 -1.83 -14.35
CA PRO A 77 6.20 -2.41 -15.62
C PRO A 77 5.63 -1.65 -16.83
N GLY A 78 6.48 -1.46 -17.83
CA GLY A 78 6.07 -0.83 -19.10
C GLY A 78 5.74 0.66 -19.00
N LEU A 79 6.04 1.32 -17.88
CA LEU A 79 5.87 2.76 -17.74
C LEU A 79 7.20 3.49 -17.99
N ASP A 80 7.11 4.50 -18.82
CA ASP A 80 8.15 5.52 -18.96
C ASP A 80 7.72 6.76 -18.17
N PHE A 81 8.39 7.02 -17.05
CA PHE A 81 8.08 8.18 -16.22
C PHE A 81 8.49 9.51 -16.84
N SER A 82 9.30 9.53 -17.91
CA SER A 82 9.54 10.75 -18.69
C SER A 82 8.26 11.22 -19.41
N ASN A 83 7.33 10.29 -19.67
CA ASN A 83 6.06 10.49 -20.37
C ASN A 83 4.86 10.00 -19.53
N PHE A 84 4.91 10.14 -18.21
CA PHE A 84 3.88 9.63 -17.30
C PHE A 84 2.56 10.41 -17.43
N THR A 85 1.56 9.76 -17.99
CA THR A 85 0.27 10.37 -18.31
C THR A 85 -0.77 10.22 -17.19
N GLU A 86 -1.78 11.11 -17.17
CA GLU A 86 -2.93 11.00 -16.27
C GLU A 86 -3.72 9.70 -16.45
N ARG A 87 -3.74 9.14 -17.64
CA ARG A 87 -4.38 7.85 -17.93
C ARG A 87 -3.65 6.72 -17.20
N GLN A 88 -2.34 6.62 -17.36
CA GLN A 88 -1.52 5.59 -16.70
C GLN A 88 -1.60 5.71 -15.17
N LYS A 89 -1.56 6.95 -14.65
CA LYS A 89 -1.77 7.20 -13.22
C LYS A 89 -3.10 6.65 -12.74
N ARG A 90 -4.20 6.93 -13.43
CA ARG A 90 -5.54 6.41 -13.06
C ARG A 90 -5.63 4.89 -13.13
N GLU A 91 -4.95 4.24 -14.06
CA GLU A 91 -4.90 2.76 -14.15
C GLU A 91 -4.21 2.17 -12.92
N ILE A 92 -3.07 2.73 -12.50
CA ILE A 92 -2.39 2.33 -11.25
C ILE A 92 -3.27 2.60 -10.03
N GLU A 93 -3.91 3.76 -9.96
CA GLU A 93 -4.79 4.13 -8.85
C GLU A 93 -6.00 3.21 -8.73
N ALA A 94 -6.56 2.77 -9.85
CA ALA A 94 -7.66 1.82 -9.86
C ALA A 94 -7.23 0.44 -9.33
N ASP A 95 -6.02 0.00 -9.65
CA ASP A 95 -5.45 -1.25 -9.14
C ASP A 95 -5.19 -1.18 -7.63
N ILE A 96 -4.58 -0.09 -7.16
CA ILE A 96 -4.36 0.15 -5.71
C ILE A 96 -5.69 0.22 -4.95
N GLN A 97 -6.73 0.85 -5.53
CA GLN A 97 -8.04 0.95 -4.89
C GLN A 97 -8.66 -0.43 -4.66
N LYS A 98 -8.57 -1.34 -5.64
CA LYS A 98 -9.04 -2.73 -5.48
C LYS A 98 -8.37 -3.44 -4.31
N ASP A 99 -7.06 -3.23 -4.16
CA ASP A 99 -6.32 -3.80 -3.03
C ASP A 99 -6.80 -3.24 -1.69
N PHE A 100 -7.04 -1.92 -1.59
CA PHE A 100 -7.60 -1.32 -0.37
C PHE A 100 -9.00 -1.84 -0.05
N ASP A 101 -9.85 -1.99 -1.05
CA ASP A 101 -11.22 -2.47 -0.87
C ASP A 101 -11.22 -3.92 -0.36
N ALA A 102 -10.42 -4.79 -0.98
CA ALA A 102 -10.26 -6.17 -0.53
C ALA A 102 -9.65 -6.27 0.88
N ALA A 103 -8.66 -5.44 1.18
CA ALA A 103 -8.03 -5.38 2.50
C ALA A 103 -9.01 -4.99 3.61
N LEU A 104 -9.89 -4.02 3.37
CA LEU A 104 -10.86 -3.55 4.36
C LEU A 104 -11.81 -4.67 4.80
N GLU A 105 -12.25 -5.51 3.86
CA GLU A 105 -13.13 -6.63 4.18
C GLU A 105 -12.45 -7.69 5.06
N GLY A 106 -11.13 -7.85 4.93
CA GLY A 106 -10.35 -8.70 5.83
C GLY A 106 -10.11 -8.06 7.20
N ILE A 107 -9.82 -6.75 7.24
CA ILE A 107 -9.58 -6.02 8.50
C ILE A 107 -10.79 -6.11 9.42
N LYS A 108 -12.01 -6.00 8.90
CA LYS A 108 -13.25 -6.14 9.67
C LYS A 108 -13.38 -7.49 10.39
N LYS A 109 -12.72 -8.53 9.87
CA LYS A 109 -12.77 -9.90 10.36
C LYS A 109 -11.59 -10.27 11.27
N LEU A 110 -10.62 -9.38 11.45
CA LEU A 110 -9.50 -9.62 12.37
C LEU A 110 -9.97 -9.68 13.82
N PRO A 111 -9.25 -10.41 14.70
CA PRO A 111 -9.48 -10.35 16.14
C PRO A 111 -9.45 -8.92 16.66
N HIS A 112 -10.28 -8.62 17.67
CA HIS A 112 -10.38 -7.27 18.24
C HIS A 112 -9.04 -6.73 18.74
N SER A 113 -8.19 -7.61 19.28
CA SER A 113 -6.84 -7.29 19.77
C SER A 113 -5.90 -6.67 18.72
N SER A 114 -5.99 -7.13 17.47
CA SER A 114 -5.13 -6.68 16.37
C SER A 114 -5.80 -5.72 15.38
N ARG A 115 -7.13 -5.78 15.30
CA ARG A 115 -7.93 -5.02 14.31
C ARG A 115 -7.66 -3.53 14.35
N PHE A 116 -7.64 -2.92 15.54
CA PHE A 116 -7.46 -1.47 15.68
C PHE A 116 -6.12 -1.00 15.10
N GLY A 117 -5.00 -1.66 15.44
CA GLY A 117 -3.68 -1.29 14.94
C GLY A 117 -3.57 -1.39 13.42
N VAL A 118 -4.10 -2.47 12.85
CA VAL A 118 -4.12 -2.68 11.39
C VAL A 118 -5.02 -1.64 10.72
N TYR A 119 -6.18 -1.32 11.30
CA TYR A 119 -7.08 -0.31 10.76
C TYR A 119 -6.47 1.10 10.78
N VAL A 120 -5.73 1.46 11.82
CA VAL A 120 -4.99 2.75 11.87
C VAL A 120 -3.96 2.83 10.73
N ALA A 121 -3.19 1.77 10.50
CA ALA A 121 -2.23 1.72 9.41
C ALA A 121 -2.94 1.83 8.04
N TYR A 122 -4.04 1.10 7.86
CA TYR A 122 -4.89 1.19 6.68
C TYR A 122 -5.37 2.63 6.42
N CYS A 123 -5.92 3.30 7.43
CA CYS A 123 -6.40 4.69 7.32
C CYS A 123 -5.27 5.66 6.95
N TYR A 124 -4.08 5.47 7.52
CA TYR A 124 -2.92 6.30 7.19
C TYR A 124 -2.52 6.15 5.71
N TYR A 125 -2.38 4.92 5.23
CA TYR A 125 -2.01 4.68 3.83
C TYR A 125 -3.11 5.09 2.86
N LEU A 126 -4.38 4.87 3.20
CA LEU A 126 -5.50 5.36 2.40
C LEU A 126 -5.51 6.90 2.32
N ARG A 127 -5.16 7.61 3.40
CA ARG A 127 -5.03 9.07 3.39
C ARG A 127 -3.87 9.53 2.49
N LEU A 128 -2.73 8.85 2.58
CA LEU A 128 -1.59 9.11 1.71
C LEU A 128 -1.97 8.87 0.25
N PHE A 129 -2.62 7.77 -0.05
CA PHE A 129 -3.11 7.43 -1.38
C PHE A 129 -4.08 8.50 -1.92
N LYS A 130 -5.07 8.92 -1.13
CA LYS A 130 -6.00 10.01 -1.52
C LYS A 130 -5.25 11.31 -1.83
N LYS A 131 -4.20 11.62 -1.08
CA LYS A 131 -3.35 12.77 -1.35
C LYS A 131 -2.58 12.63 -2.67
N ILE A 132 -2.03 11.45 -2.95
CA ILE A 132 -1.38 11.16 -4.25
C ILE A 132 -2.38 11.31 -5.40
N LYS A 133 -3.62 10.81 -5.24
CA LYS A 133 -4.68 10.95 -6.24
C LYS A 133 -5.03 12.42 -6.55
N SER A 134 -4.93 13.31 -5.57
CA SER A 134 -5.22 14.73 -5.77
C SER A 134 -4.11 15.53 -6.46
N VAL A 135 -2.96 14.92 -6.70
CA VAL A 135 -1.81 15.56 -7.36
C VAL A 135 -1.77 15.14 -8.84
N PRO A 136 -1.64 16.05 -9.81
CA PRO A 136 -1.48 15.71 -11.22
C PRO A 136 -0.26 14.82 -11.47
N SER A 137 -0.30 13.99 -12.53
CA SER A 137 0.78 13.03 -12.85
C SER A 137 2.14 13.70 -12.99
N TYR A 138 2.21 14.88 -13.62
CA TYR A 138 3.44 15.64 -13.81
C TYR A 138 4.04 16.21 -12.51
N ASP A 139 3.22 16.40 -11.46
CA ASP A 139 3.70 16.92 -10.17
C ASP A 139 4.19 15.82 -9.23
N ILE A 140 3.74 14.57 -9.42
CA ILE A 140 4.27 13.41 -8.68
C ILE A 140 5.77 13.25 -8.90
N MET A 141 6.25 13.58 -10.11
CA MET A 141 7.68 13.53 -10.47
C MET A 141 8.52 14.67 -9.91
N LYS A 142 7.89 15.70 -9.31
CA LYS A 142 8.61 16.89 -8.82
C LYS A 142 8.93 16.84 -7.32
N GLN A 143 8.09 16.16 -6.53
CA GLN A 143 8.23 16.18 -5.08
C GLN A 143 7.65 14.93 -4.41
N ARG A 144 8.30 14.52 -3.32
CA ARG A 144 7.80 13.43 -2.48
C ARG A 144 6.54 13.86 -1.73
N ILE A 145 5.45 13.13 -1.91
CA ILE A 145 4.17 13.42 -1.26
C ILE A 145 4.18 12.89 0.19
N ARG A 146 3.81 13.74 1.14
CA ARG A 146 3.81 13.40 2.58
C ARG A 146 2.49 13.78 3.25
N VAL A 147 2.09 13.00 4.26
CA VAL A 147 1.00 13.34 5.18
C VAL A 147 1.60 14.15 6.34
N PRO A 148 1.15 15.38 6.61
CA PRO A 148 1.64 16.18 7.73
C PRO A 148 1.37 15.51 9.09
N ASN A 149 2.23 15.79 10.08
CA ASN A 149 2.13 15.13 11.39
C ASN A 149 0.81 15.40 12.12
N TYR A 150 0.26 16.60 12.03
CA TYR A 150 -1.05 16.92 12.63
C TYR A 150 -2.20 16.07 12.06
N GLN A 151 -2.13 15.73 10.76
CA GLN A 151 -3.12 14.84 10.15
C GLN A 151 -2.98 13.39 10.63
N LYS A 152 -1.77 12.94 10.97
CA LYS A 152 -1.54 11.60 11.53
C LYS A 152 -2.19 11.45 12.90
N ILE A 153 -2.10 12.49 13.75
CA ILE A 153 -2.75 12.51 15.07
C ILE A 153 -4.27 12.51 14.91
N GLY A 154 -4.80 13.33 14.01
CA GLY A 154 -6.24 13.35 13.71
C GLY A 154 -6.76 12.01 13.17
N LEU A 155 -5.97 11.31 12.34
CA LEU A 155 -6.29 9.98 11.85
C LEU A 155 -6.35 8.94 12.98
N LEU A 156 -5.41 8.99 13.94
CA LEU A 156 -5.41 8.09 15.08
C LEU A 156 -6.68 8.25 15.91
N ALA A 157 -7.04 9.50 16.27
CA ALA A 157 -8.23 9.79 17.04
C ALA A 157 -9.53 9.40 16.28
N GLY A 158 -9.63 9.75 15.00
CA GLY A 158 -10.78 9.39 14.18
C GLY A 158 -10.91 7.88 13.94
N SER A 159 -9.80 7.16 13.81
CA SER A 159 -9.78 5.71 13.70
C SER A 159 -10.22 5.03 14.97
N TYR A 160 -9.84 5.56 16.13
CA TYR A 160 -10.28 5.07 17.44
C TYR A 160 -11.79 5.18 17.60
N LEU A 161 -12.37 6.35 17.32
CA LEU A 161 -13.81 6.56 17.39
C LEU A 161 -14.56 5.60 16.45
N LYS A 162 -14.12 5.50 15.20
CA LYS A 162 -14.76 4.62 14.22
C LYS A 162 -14.66 3.14 14.59
N HIS A 163 -13.51 2.70 15.11
CA HIS A 163 -13.33 1.34 15.59
C HIS A 163 -14.24 1.03 16.79
N SER A 164 -14.44 2.01 17.69
CA SER A 164 -15.30 1.82 18.87
C SER A 164 -16.79 1.76 18.56
N PHE A 165 -17.23 2.35 17.44
CA PHE A 165 -18.66 2.48 17.12
C PHE A 165 -19.13 1.71 15.88
N SER A 166 -18.26 1.24 15.01
CA SER A 166 -18.67 0.78 13.65
C SER A 166 -17.85 -0.36 13.04
N LEU A 167 -16.81 -0.85 13.69
CA LEU A 167 -15.98 -1.96 13.16
C LEU A 167 -16.15 -3.21 14.09
#